data_481853b692df37129c67613c7d9bd55a
#
_entry.id   481853b692df37129c67613c7d9bd55a
#
_cell.length_a   1.000
_cell.length_b   1.000
_cell.length_c   1.000
_cell.angle_alpha   90.00
_cell.angle_beta   90.00
_cell.angle_gamma   90.00
#
_symmetry.space_group_name_H-M   'P 1'
#
loop_
_entity.id
_entity.type
_entity.pdbx_description
1 polymer ?
#
loop_
_entity_poly.entity_id
_entity_poly.type
_entity_poly.pdbx_seq_one_letter_code
_entity_poly.pdbx_strand_id
1 'polypeptide(L)'
;MPATERSVRIDLDLSAGPVDLAGLEAAAVDFARRAPGELVAAAVQALTGELFDVIIGPRGFPLDDDVQPEAPWCCTRCSNRRGFRRRGQRPGGRTVLTRAGKVCLAAWQVECRSCGRRFVPVLELLGVERHARRSVGVAEMAAALATEVAYAKAARLLGELAGIDLSARSVRRDTLSLAPARIGPEVLEVPVLLLDDTGVRAGDPKTRKNGVELHLAVGLVARRREAGRVVVEARLLGATLGESWSAMARLLEQVRPGLVIVDGEEAITDLAVETFGTKTPIQRCLFHLERQTRWMARYLDRLPADVADELQARLHELLTDAYSTGDLKTAVAAYNTLIDTAESLGAAHAATHLRNAAAHAFTFATHPQAGRLLFGDKGRPELATGVLERVMREMNRRTDVGVRWSIPGVRGMLMVKLARKYHHGRWSTKAATGDNPNVRFSLAA
;
A
#
# COMPACT_ATOMS: atom_id res chain seq x y z
N MET A 1 -6.01 -36.38 7.24
CA MET A 1 -5.02 -37.30 6.64
C MET A 1 -3.88 -37.47 7.62
N PRO A 2 -3.37 -38.67 7.90
CA PRO A 2 -2.19 -38.83 8.74
C PRO A 2 -0.99 -38.17 8.04
N ALA A 3 -0.20 -37.42 8.80
CA ALA A 3 1.02 -36.82 8.30
C ALA A 3 2.02 -37.91 7.97
N THR A 4 2.24 -38.19 6.70
CA THR A 4 3.31 -39.06 6.23
C THR A 4 4.59 -38.28 6.27
N GLU A 5 5.53 -38.70 7.13
CA GLU A 5 6.85 -38.15 7.18
C GLU A 5 7.57 -38.34 5.83
N ARG A 6 8.09 -37.31 5.25
CA ARG A 6 8.81 -37.33 3.97
C ARG A 6 10.15 -36.65 4.13
N SER A 7 11.17 -37.32 3.65
CA SER A 7 12.53 -36.76 3.60
C SER A 7 12.94 -36.48 2.15
N VAL A 8 13.63 -35.38 1.95
CA VAL A 8 14.32 -35.04 0.69
C VAL A 8 15.81 -34.96 1.00
N ARG A 9 16.63 -35.75 0.28
CA ARG A 9 18.08 -35.68 0.38
C ARG A 9 18.61 -34.71 -0.65
N ILE A 10 19.43 -33.77 -0.21
CA ILE A 10 20.12 -32.81 -1.06
C ILE A 10 21.59 -32.88 -0.70
N ASP A 11 22.46 -33.22 -1.65
CA ASP A 11 23.90 -33.37 -1.43
C ASP A 11 24.62 -32.06 -1.69
N LEU A 12 25.51 -31.67 -0.76
CA LEU A 12 26.43 -30.55 -0.90
C LEU A 12 27.76 -31.08 -1.45
N ASP A 13 28.13 -30.66 -2.67
CA ASP A 13 29.39 -31.00 -3.29
C ASP A 13 30.45 -29.94 -2.90
N LEU A 14 31.45 -30.38 -2.09
CA LEU A 14 32.56 -29.55 -1.64
C LEU A 14 33.83 -29.80 -2.45
N SER A 15 33.77 -30.65 -3.48
CA SER A 15 34.99 -31.10 -4.21
C SER A 15 35.51 -30.08 -5.24
N ALA A 16 34.77 -29.02 -5.56
CA ALA A 16 35.04 -28.15 -6.72
C ALA A 16 35.73 -26.81 -6.43
N GLY A 17 36.29 -26.58 -5.23
CA GLY A 17 36.87 -25.28 -4.89
C GLY A 17 38.00 -25.31 -3.86
N PRO A 18 38.70 -24.20 -3.65
CA PRO A 18 39.71 -24.09 -2.60
C PRO A 18 39.09 -24.32 -1.22
N VAL A 19 39.75 -25.12 -0.38
CA VAL A 19 39.30 -25.44 0.99
C VAL A 19 39.71 -24.28 1.93
N ASP A 20 39.26 -23.08 1.60
CA ASP A 20 39.35 -21.90 2.47
C ASP A 20 37.96 -21.44 2.90
N LEU A 21 37.90 -20.52 3.84
CA LEU A 21 36.61 -20.01 4.36
C LEU A 21 35.74 -19.40 3.25
N ALA A 22 36.34 -18.69 2.30
CA ALA A 22 35.61 -18.06 1.22
C ALA A 22 35.03 -19.11 0.24
N GLY A 23 35.77 -20.18 -0.05
CA GLY A 23 35.29 -21.31 -0.85
C GLY A 23 34.15 -22.07 -0.17
N LEU A 24 34.27 -22.33 1.14
CA LEU A 24 33.19 -22.95 1.92
C LEU A 24 31.95 -22.08 2.01
N GLU A 25 32.11 -20.76 2.20
CA GLU A 25 31.01 -19.82 2.21
C GLU A 25 30.30 -19.78 0.85
N ALA A 26 31.06 -19.72 -0.24
CA ALA A 26 30.50 -19.74 -1.60
C ALA A 26 29.73 -21.04 -1.88
N ALA A 27 30.25 -22.20 -1.50
CA ALA A 27 29.57 -23.49 -1.63
C ALA A 27 28.27 -23.55 -0.79
N ALA A 28 28.31 -23.08 0.46
CA ALA A 28 27.15 -23.01 1.32
C ALA A 28 26.05 -22.07 0.77
N VAL A 29 26.44 -20.91 0.25
CA VAL A 29 25.50 -19.95 -0.39
C VAL A 29 24.88 -20.54 -1.65
N ASP A 30 25.67 -21.22 -2.50
CA ASP A 30 25.17 -21.87 -3.71
C ASP A 30 24.22 -23.02 -3.37
N PHE A 31 24.56 -23.84 -2.38
CA PHE A 31 23.67 -24.87 -1.84
C PHE A 31 22.36 -24.26 -1.32
N ALA A 32 22.42 -23.22 -0.48
CA ALA A 32 21.26 -22.54 0.07
C ALA A 32 20.38 -21.91 -1.00
N ARG A 33 20.94 -21.55 -2.17
CA ARG A 33 20.17 -21.04 -3.32
C ARG A 33 19.45 -22.12 -4.13
N ARG A 34 20.04 -23.32 -4.22
CA ARG A 34 19.50 -24.45 -5.01
C ARG A 34 18.54 -25.33 -4.22
N ALA A 35 18.92 -25.69 -3.01
CA ALA A 35 18.17 -26.63 -2.17
C ALA A 35 16.68 -26.28 -1.97
N PRO A 36 16.29 -25.03 -1.70
CA PRO A 36 14.87 -24.67 -1.56
C PRO A 36 14.06 -24.94 -2.83
N GLY A 37 14.63 -24.68 -4.02
CA GLY A 37 13.98 -24.92 -5.29
C GLY A 37 13.74 -26.41 -5.56
N GLU A 38 14.72 -27.24 -5.27
CA GLU A 38 14.63 -28.70 -5.40
C GLU A 38 13.63 -29.29 -4.40
N LEU A 39 13.63 -28.79 -3.15
CA LEU A 39 12.66 -29.20 -2.13
C LEU A 39 11.21 -28.87 -2.57
N VAL A 40 10.97 -27.67 -3.09
CA VAL A 40 9.65 -27.27 -3.61
C VAL A 40 9.25 -28.15 -4.80
N ALA A 41 10.16 -28.44 -5.72
CA ALA A 41 9.91 -29.33 -6.86
C ALA A 41 9.50 -30.73 -6.41
N ALA A 42 10.26 -31.32 -5.48
CA ALA A 42 10.00 -32.64 -4.91
C ALA A 42 8.65 -32.67 -4.17
N ALA A 43 8.36 -31.67 -3.35
CA ALA A 43 7.08 -31.55 -2.63
C ALA A 43 5.89 -31.48 -3.60
N VAL A 44 5.97 -30.63 -4.63
CA VAL A 44 4.92 -30.51 -5.66
C VAL A 44 4.73 -31.83 -6.40
N GLN A 45 5.81 -32.53 -6.75
CA GLN A 45 5.73 -33.82 -7.42
C GLN A 45 5.06 -34.89 -6.56
N ALA A 46 5.42 -34.96 -5.28
CA ALA A 46 4.85 -35.87 -4.32
C ALA A 46 3.37 -35.61 -4.09
N LEU A 47 2.98 -34.38 -3.79
CA LEU A 47 1.59 -33.96 -3.59
C LEU A 47 0.73 -34.22 -4.83
N THR A 48 1.27 -33.96 -6.03
CA THR A 48 0.57 -34.22 -7.29
C THR A 48 0.35 -35.72 -7.49
N GLY A 49 1.35 -36.54 -7.16
CA GLY A 49 1.23 -38.01 -7.24
C GLY A 49 0.11 -38.55 -6.36
N GLU A 50 0.09 -38.15 -5.09
CA GLU A 50 -0.95 -38.54 -4.14
C GLU A 50 -2.33 -38.05 -4.55
N LEU A 51 -2.44 -36.81 -4.98
CA LEU A 51 -3.71 -36.27 -5.43
C LEU A 51 -4.26 -37.05 -6.62
N PHE A 52 -3.39 -37.47 -7.54
CA PHE A 52 -3.80 -38.30 -8.67
C PHE A 52 -4.17 -39.72 -8.23
N ASP A 53 -3.49 -40.30 -7.23
CA ASP A 53 -3.82 -41.59 -6.70
C ASP A 53 -5.20 -41.60 -6.05
N VAL A 54 -5.55 -40.55 -5.33
CA VAL A 54 -6.87 -40.38 -4.70
C VAL A 54 -7.98 -40.12 -5.73
N ILE A 55 -7.73 -39.26 -6.72
CA ILE A 55 -8.79 -38.81 -7.66
C ILE A 55 -8.98 -39.76 -8.83
N ILE A 56 -7.89 -40.28 -9.38
CA ILE A 56 -7.94 -41.10 -10.62
C ILE A 56 -7.69 -42.57 -10.34
N GLY A 57 -7.12 -42.88 -9.21
CA GLY A 57 -6.64 -44.20 -8.81
C GLY A 57 -5.14 -44.39 -8.99
N PRO A 58 -4.54 -45.38 -8.31
CA PRO A 58 -3.11 -45.72 -8.43
C PRO A 58 -2.71 -46.07 -9.87
N ARG A 59 -1.43 -45.97 -10.18
CA ARG A 59 -0.92 -46.38 -11.51
C ARG A 59 -1.20 -47.88 -11.74
N GLY A 60 -1.84 -48.19 -12.85
CA GLY A 60 -2.25 -49.56 -13.20
C GLY A 60 -3.62 -49.98 -12.67
N PHE A 61 -4.17 -49.23 -11.73
CA PHE A 61 -5.48 -49.48 -11.11
C PHE A 61 -6.33 -48.22 -11.11
N PRO A 62 -6.78 -47.73 -12.29
CA PRO A 62 -7.59 -46.51 -12.36
C PRO A 62 -8.97 -46.81 -11.74
N LEU A 63 -9.50 -45.79 -11.03
CA LEU A 63 -10.88 -45.83 -10.56
C LEU A 63 -11.86 -45.72 -11.73
N ASP A 64 -12.98 -46.42 -11.62
CA ASP A 64 -14.10 -46.24 -12.55
C ASP A 64 -14.71 -44.86 -12.42
N ASP A 65 -15.32 -44.35 -13.50
CA ASP A 65 -15.81 -42.97 -13.57
C ASP A 65 -16.86 -42.66 -12.49
N ASP A 66 -17.70 -43.66 -12.14
CA ASP A 66 -18.76 -43.55 -11.14
C ASP A 66 -18.20 -43.48 -9.71
N VAL A 67 -17.02 -44.03 -9.49
CA VAL A 67 -16.35 -44.08 -8.18
C VAL A 67 -15.36 -42.93 -7.98
N GLN A 68 -14.94 -42.28 -9.07
CA GLN A 68 -14.01 -41.17 -8.95
C GLN A 68 -14.61 -40.01 -8.13
N PRO A 69 -13.91 -39.52 -7.10
CA PRO A 69 -14.34 -38.31 -6.39
C PRO A 69 -14.24 -37.08 -7.31
N GLU A 70 -14.91 -36.01 -6.92
CA GLU A 70 -14.74 -34.73 -7.61
C GLU A 70 -13.31 -34.23 -7.51
N ALA A 71 -12.69 -33.94 -8.65
CA ALA A 71 -11.37 -33.38 -8.71
C ALA A 71 -11.39 -31.89 -8.26
N PRO A 72 -10.35 -31.42 -7.58
CA PRO A 72 -10.20 -29.99 -7.25
C PRO A 72 -9.93 -29.08 -8.48
N TRP A 73 -9.80 -29.70 -9.66
CA TRP A 73 -9.71 -29.01 -10.96
C TRP A 73 -10.93 -29.36 -11.82
N CYS A 74 -11.17 -28.57 -12.85
CA CYS A 74 -12.18 -28.82 -13.85
C CYS A 74 -11.55 -28.96 -15.26
N CYS A 75 -12.24 -29.68 -16.14
CA CYS A 75 -11.85 -29.71 -17.54
C CYS A 75 -12.04 -28.34 -18.17
N THR A 76 -10.99 -27.79 -18.75
CA THR A 76 -10.98 -26.45 -19.37
C THR A 76 -11.87 -26.34 -20.63
N ARG A 77 -12.50 -27.45 -21.10
CA ARG A 77 -13.38 -27.47 -22.25
C ARG A 77 -14.86 -27.74 -21.90
N CYS A 78 -15.12 -28.65 -21.00
CA CYS A 78 -16.50 -29.09 -20.67
C CYS A 78 -16.84 -28.88 -19.20
N SER A 79 -15.96 -28.27 -18.41
CA SER A 79 -16.12 -27.98 -16.98
C SER A 79 -16.37 -29.20 -16.09
N ASN A 80 -16.20 -30.44 -16.63
CA ASN A 80 -16.37 -31.66 -15.86
C ASN A 80 -15.31 -31.79 -14.77
N ARG A 81 -15.68 -32.30 -13.60
CA ARG A 81 -14.81 -32.53 -12.44
C ARG A 81 -14.56 -34.00 -12.13
N ARG A 82 -15.14 -34.93 -12.93
CA ARG A 82 -14.99 -36.40 -12.81
C ARG A 82 -14.64 -37.00 -14.14
N GLY A 83 -14.31 -38.30 -14.16
CA GLY A 83 -14.02 -39.03 -15.38
C GLY A 83 -12.68 -38.62 -16.00
N PHE A 84 -11.64 -38.60 -15.22
CA PHE A 84 -10.29 -38.29 -15.68
C PHE A 84 -9.45 -39.57 -15.82
N ARG A 85 -8.55 -39.57 -16.82
CA ARG A 85 -7.56 -40.63 -17.05
C ARG A 85 -6.13 -40.02 -17.01
N ARG A 86 -5.18 -40.69 -16.32
CA ARG A 86 -3.76 -40.34 -16.40
C ARG A 86 -3.22 -40.54 -17.82
N ARG A 87 -2.37 -39.61 -18.25
CA ARG A 87 -1.71 -39.67 -19.55
C ARG A 87 -0.19 -39.53 -19.46
N GLY A 88 0.37 -39.71 -18.29
CA GLY A 88 1.81 -39.61 -18.07
C GLY A 88 2.29 -38.16 -17.92
N GLN A 89 3.57 -37.98 -18.02
CA GLN A 89 4.24 -36.69 -17.84
C GLN A 89 4.66 -36.14 -19.19
N ARG A 90 4.36 -34.86 -19.45
CA ARG A 90 4.85 -34.19 -20.66
C ARG A 90 6.36 -34.02 -20.53
N PRO A 91 7.17 -34.35 -21.56
CA PRO A 91 8.62 -34.13 -21.56
C PRO A 91 8.95 -32.65 -21.29
N GLY A 92 10.02 -32.43 -20.52
CA GLY A 92 10.58 -31.10 -20.28
C GLY A 92 9.93 -30.26 -19.19
N GLY A 93 8.85 -30.72 -18.56
CA GLY A 93 8.24 -29.99 -17.43
C GLY A 93 8.01 -28.50 -17.72
N ARG A 94 7.79 -27.72 -16.67
CA ARG A 94 7.71 -26.25 -16.75
C ARG A 94 8.55 -25.61 -15.67
N THR A 95 9.60 -24.91 -16.06
CA THR A 95 10.41 -24.15 -15.13
C THR A 95 9.73 -22.82 -14.77
N VAL A 96 9.53 -22.60 -13.47
CA VAL A 96 8.97 -21.40 -12.89
C VAL A 96 9.98 -20.82 -11.92
N LEU A 97 10.30 -19.54 -12.06
CA LEU A 97 11.11 -18.82 -11.09
C LEU A 97 10.27 -18.50 -9.87
N THR A 98 10.69 -18.97 -8.70
CA THR A 98 10.01 -18.78 -7.40
C THR A 98 10.93 -18.07 -6.41
N ARG A 99 10.41 -17.70 -5.25
CA ARG A 99 11.25 -17.19 -4.13
C ARG A 99 12.31 -18.19 -3.68
N ALA A 100 12.05 -19.48 -3.89
CA ALA A 100 12.97 -20.58 -3.61
C ALA A 100 13.93 -20.88 -4.78
N GLY A 101 14.05 -20.00 -5.78
CA GLY A 101 14.84 -20.21 -6.98
C GLY A 101 14.01 -20.81 -8.15
N LYS A 102 14.73 -21.39 -9.12
CA LYS A 102 14.11 -22.05 -10.28
C LYS A 102 13.56 -23.41 -9.87
N VAL A 103 12.25 -23.60 -10.04
CA VAL A 103 11.52 -24.83 -9.75
C VAL A 103 11.04 -25.45 -11.06
N CYS A 104 11.44 -26.69 -11.33
CA CYS A 104 10.94 -27.45 -12.47
C CYS A 104 9.67 -28.22 -12.03
N LEU A 105 8.52 -27.75 -12.50
CA LEU A 105 7.23 -28.38 -12.21
C LEU A 105 6.99 -29.52 -13.19
N ALA A 106 6.83 -30.74 -12.67
CA ALA A 106 6.49 -31.90 -13.46
C ALA A 106 5.10 -31.71 -14.12
N ALA A 107 5.04 -31.80 -15.42
CA ALA A 107 3.80 -31.56 -16.18
C ALA A 107 3.00 -32.87 -16.33
N TRP A 108 2.41 -33.37 -15.23
CA TRP A 108 1.51 -34.51 -15.26
C TRP A 108 0.23 -34.20 -16.02
N GLN A 109 -0.06 -34.99 -17.06
CA GLN A 109 -1.25 -34.83 -17.90
C GLN A 109 -2.40 -35.69 -17.45
N VAL A 110 -3.58 -35.13 -17.55
CA VAL A 110 -4.85 -35.85 -17.48
C VAL A 110 -5.64 -35.69 -18.78
N GLU A 111 -6.46 -36.66 -19.10
CA GLU A 111 -7.43 -36.60 -20.17
C GLU A 111 -8.83 -36.66 -19.58
N CYS A 112 -9.68 -35.73 -19.98
CA CYS A 112 -11.10 -35.80 -19.65
C CYS A 112 -11.78 -36.84 -20.54
N ARG A 113 -12.39 -37.86 -19.99
CA ARG A 113 -13.07 -38.92 -20.74
C ARG A 113 -14.32 -38.42 -21.48
N SER A 114 -14.98 -37.37 -20.93
CA SER A 114 -16.19 -36.81 -21.53
C SER A 114 -15.94 -36.05 -22.84
N CYS A 115 -14.79 -35.40 -23.01
CA CYS A 115 -14.53 -34.58 -24.20
C CYS A 115 -13.16 -34.82 -24.84
N GLY A 116 -12.36 -35.76 -24.37
CA GLY A 116 -11.02 -36.09 -24.87
C GLY A 116 -9.94 -35.03 -24.64
N ARG A 117 -10.23 -33.92 -23.95
CA ARG A 117 -9.28 -32.83 -23.71
C ARG A 117 -8.15 -33.30 -22.80
N ARG A 118 -6.90 -33.07 -23.24
CA ARG A 118 -5.68 -33.25 -22.43
C ARG A 118 -5.21 -31.94 -21.87
N PHE A 119 -4.86 -31.89 -20.58
CA PHE A 119 -4.35 -30.69 -19.89
C PHE A 119 -3.50 -31.07 -18.67
N VAL A 120 -2.87 -30.10 -18.04
CA VAL A 120 -1.98 -30.26 -16.88
C VAL A 120 -2.63 -29.56 -15.68
N PRO A 121 -3.38 -30.28 -14.82
CA PRO A 121 -4.16 -29.65 -13.74
C PRO A 121 -3.30 -29.05 -12.64
N VAL A 122 -2.10 -29.58 -12.41
CA VAL A 122 -1.22 -29.11 -11.33
C VAL A 122 -0.84 -27.63 -11.43
N LEU A 123 -0.77 -27.10 -12.62
CA LEU A 123 -0.46 -25.68 -12.83
C LEU A 123 -1.62 -24.78 -12.40
N GLU A 124 -2.86 -25.20 -12.64
CA GLU A 124 -4.07 -24.52 -12.15
C GLU A 124 -4.15 -24.57 -10.62
N LEU A 125 -3.94 -25.75 -10.04
CA LEU A 125 -3.95 -25.95 -8.59
C LEU A 125 -2.93 -25.07 -7.85
N LEU A 126 -1.77 -24.87 -8.45
CA LEU A 126 -0.71 -24.02 -7.91
C LEU A 126 -0.90 -22.53 -8.25
N GLY A 127 -1.99 -22.16 -8.92
CA GLY A 127 -2.22 -20.77 -9.35
C GLY A 127 -1.17 -20.26 -10.35
N VAL A 128 -0.53 -21.17 -11.11
CA VAL A 128 0.46 -20.82 -12.12
C VAL A 128 -0.24 -20.54 -13.44
N GLU A 129 -0.34 -19.30 -13.83
CA GLU A 129 -0.97 -18.87 -15.07
C GLU A 129 -0.31 -19.51 -16.30
N ARG A 130 -1.09 -19.71 -17.38
CA ARG A 130 -0.69 -20.47 -18.58
C ARG A 130 0.62 -20.05 -19.20
N HIS A 131 1.17 -18.95 -19.08
CA HIS A 131 2.46 -18.52 -19.63
C HIS A 131 3.36 -17.89 -18.57
N ALA A 132 2.98 -17.94 -17.29
CA ALA A 132 3.80 -17.37 -16.25
C ALA A 132 5.14 -18.13 -16.16
N ARG A 133 6.22 -17.37 -16.22
CA ARG A 133 7.59 -17.85 -15.99
C ARG A 133 8.07 -17.59 -14.57
N ARG A 134 7.22 -16.95 -13.76
CA ARG A 134 7.48 -16.55 -12.39
C ARG A 134 6.27 -16.80 -11.52
N SER A 135 6.51 -17.11 -10.26
CA SER A 135 5.45 -17.13 -9.26
C SER A 135 5.01 -15.70 -8.90
N VAL A 136 3.80 -15.59 -8.37
CA VAL A 136 3.29 -14.33 -7.81
C VAL A 136 4.24 -13.80 -6.73
N GLY A 137 4.77 -14.68 -5.87
CA GLY A 137 5.71 -14.30 -4.82
C GLY A 137 6.99 -13.62 -5.31
N VAL A 138 7.52 -14.01 -6.49
CA VAL A 138 8.65 -13.31 -7.12
C VAL A 138 8.23 -11.94 -7.63
N ALA A 139 7.06 -11.85 -8.27
CA ALA A 139 6.55 -10.57 -8.75
C ALA A 139 6.31 -9.59 -7.57
N GLU A 140 5.76 -10.09 -6.47
CA GLU A 140 5.58 -9.32 -5.23
C GLU A 140 6.90 -8.85 -4.62
N MET A 141 7.92 -9.71 -4.55
CA MET A 141 9.23 -9.33 -4.05
C MET A 141 9.88 -8.27 -4.94
N ALA A 142 9.76 -8.41 -6.26
CA ALA A 142 10.26 -7.44 -7.22
C ALA A 142 9.56 -6.09 -7.09
N ALA A 143 8.23 -6.09 -6.99
CA ALA A 143 7.44 -4.89 -6.77
C ALA A 143 7.75 -4.24 -5.42
N ALA A 144 7.96 -5.04 -4.37
CA ALA A 144 8.35 -4.56 -3.06
C ALA A 144 9.66 -3.77 -3.09
N LEU A 145 10.71 -4.34 -3.70
CA LEU A 145 11.98 -3.64 -3.84
C LEU A 145 11.87 -2.39 -4.73
N ALA A 146 11.05 -2.44 -5.77
CA ALA A 146 10.81 -1.31 -6.66
C ALA A 146 10.16 -0.11 -5.96
N THR A 147 9.47 -0.31 -4.84
CA THR A 147 8.94 0.80 -4.03
C THR A 147 10.02 1.56 -3.28
N GLU A 148 11.19 0.96 -3.05
CA GLU A 148 12.28 1.55 -2.28
C GLU A 148 13.44 2.04 -3.16
N VAL A 149 13.70 1.33 -4.27
CA VAL A 149 14.82 1.65 -5.17
C VAL A 149 14.42 1.64 -6.65
N ALA A 150 15.28 2.18 -7.53
CA ALA A 150 15.05 2.16 -8.97
C ALA A 150 14.93 0.72 -9.50
N TYR A 151 14.12 0.51 -10.54
CA TYR A 151 13.87 -0.82 -11.12
C TYR A 151 15.16 -1.58 -11.49
N ALA A 152 16.16 -0.90 -12.04
CA ALA A 152 17.45 -1.50 -12.33
C ALA A 152 18.20 -1.94 -11.07
N LYS A 153 18.18 -1.10 -10.01
CA LYS A 153 18.78 -1.44 -8.72
C LYS A 153 18.01 -2.58 -8.04
N ALA A 154 16.68 -2.58 -8.12
CA ALA A 154 15.85 -3.67 -7.59
C ALA A 154 16.18 -4.99 -8.30
N ALA A 155 16.32 -4.99 -9.63
CA ALA A 155 16.70 -6.17 -10.39
C ALA A 155 18.07 -6.70 -9.97
N ARG A 156 19.06 -5.81 -9.82
CA ARG A 156 20.41 -6.17 -9.37
C ARG A 156 20.38 -6.77 -7.95
N LEU A 157 19.70 -6.13 -7.00
CA LEU A 157 19.60 -6.62 -5.62
C LEU A 157 18.91 -8.00 -5.56
N LEU A 158 17.90 -8.25 -6.38
CA LEU A 158 17.28 -9.57 -6.49
C LEU A 158 18.27 -10.64 -6.95
N GLY A 159 19.12 -10.32 -7.93
CA GLY A 159 20.18 -11.22 -8.37
C GLY A 159 21.23 -11.48 -7.29
N GLU A 160 21.77 -10.41 -6.72
CA GLU A 160 22.85 -10.48 -5.73
C GLU A 160 22.43 -11.16 -4.43
N LEU A 161 21.27 -10.78 -3.87
CA LEU A 161 20.85 -11.23 -2.54
C LEU A 161 20.00 -12.51 -2.55
N ALA A 162 19.16 -12.67 -3.59
CA ALA A 162 18.22 -13.78 -3.64
C ALA A 162 18.47 -14.78 -4.79
N GLY A 163 19.49 -14.57 -5.63
CA GLY A 163 19.73 -15.39 -6.82
C GLY A 163 18.61 -15.37 -7.86
N ILE A 164 17.82 -14.30 -7.89
CA ILE A 164 16.64 -14.14 -8.75
C ILE A 164 16.97 -13.17 -9.89
N ASP A 165 17.30 -13.71 -11.06
CA ASP A 165 17.65 -12.92 -12.24
C ASP A 165 16.40 -12.35 -12.90
N LEU A 166 16.23 -11.05 -12.82
CA LEU A 166 15.19 -10.30 -13.49
C LEU A 166 15.77 -9.08 -14.21
N SER A 167 15.21 -8.74 -15.37
CA SER A 167 15.52 -7.45 -15.99
C SER A 167 14.74 -6.32 -15.30
N ALA A 168 15.27 -5.08 -15.36
CA ALA A 168 14.56 -3.88 -14.89
C ALA A 168 13.16 -3.74 -15.53
N ARG A 169 13.02 -4.14 -16.81
CA ARG A 169 11.74 -4.17 -17.52
C ARG A 169 10.77 -5.17 -16.90
N SER A 170 11.25 -6.33 -16.45
CA SER A 170 10.42 -7.33 -15.75
C SER A 170 9.97 -6.81 -14.40
N VAL A 171 10.88 -6.22 -13.60
CA VAL A 171 10.54 -5.61 -12.32
C VAL A 171 9.47 -4.52 -12.48
N ARG A 172 9.65 -3.62 -13.46
CA ARG A 172 8.66 -2.58 -13.78
C ARG A 172 7.30 -3.19 -14.15
N ARG A 173 7.27 -4.18 -15.03
CA ARG A 173 6.03 -4.84 -15.46
C ARG A 173 5.31 -5.49 -14.28
N ASP A 174 6.03 -6.19 -13.41
CA ASP A 174 5.46 -6.84 -12.23
C ASP A 174 4.90 -5.81 -11.27
N THR A 175 5.62 -4.71 -11.02
CA THR A 175 5.12 -3.61 -10.20
C THR A 175 3.81 -3.03 -10.76
N LEU A 176 3.76 -2.75 -12.06
CA LEU A 176 2.55 -2.19 -12.69
C LEU A 176 1.37 -3.18 -12.69
N SER A 177 1.64 -4.49 -12.85
CA SER A 177 0.58 -5.52 -12.89
C SER A 177 -0.01 -5.81 -11.50
N LEU A 178 0.73 -5.54 -10.44
CA LEU A 178 0.31 -5.74 -9.05
C LEU A 178 -0.29 -4.47 -8.42
N ALA A 179 -0.11 -3.32 -9.07
CA ALA A 179 -0.61 -2.06 -8.54
C ALA A 179 -2.15 -2.03 -8.55
N PRO A 180 -2.80 -1.77 -7.42
CA PRO A 180 -4.23 -1.51 -7.42
C PRO A 180 -4.52 -0.21 -8.19
N ALA A 181 -5.63 -0.16 -8.91
CA ALA A 181 -6.05 1.03 -9.61
C ALA A 181 -6.39 2.16 -8.63
N ARG A 182 -7.03 1.81 -7.53
CA ARG A 182 -7.41 2.68 -6.40
C ARG A 182 -7.28 1.90 -5.11
N ILE A 183 -7.15 2.61 -4.00
CA ILE A 183 -7.22 2.04 -2.65
C ILE A 183 -8.47 2.63 -2.00
N GLY A 184 -9.38 1.77 -1.56
CA GLY A 184 -10.61 2.14 -0.87
C GLY A 184 -10.59 1.77 0.61
N PRO A 185 -11.62 2.13 1.39
CA PRO A 185 -11.67 1.92 2.82
C PRO A 185 -11.85 0.44 3.19
N GLU A 186 -11.12 0.00 4.21
CA GLU A 186 -11.36 -1.29 4.89
C GLU A 186 -12.17 -1.10 6.19
N VAL A 187 -12.23 0.13 6.70
CA VAL A 187 -12.97 0.52 7.90
C VAL A 187 -13.90 1.66 7.53
N LEU A 188 -15.16 1.56 7.92
CA LEU A 188 -16.17 2.55 7.55
C LEU A 188 -16.42 3.60 8.64
N GLU A 189 -16.20 3.26 9.91
CA GLU A 189 -16.34 4.20 11.03
C GLU A 189 -14.98 4.61 11.54
N VAL A 190 -14.70 5.90 11.56
CA VAL A 190 -13.43 6.44 12.03
C VAL A 190 -13.67 7.68 12.91
N PRO A 191 -13.01 7.76 14.07
CA PRO A 191 -13.09 8.96 14.92
C PRO A 191 -12.66 10.23 14.20
N VAL A 192 -11.54 10.19 13.50
CA VAL A 192 -10.99 11.34 12.76
C VAL A 192 -10.54 10.89 11.37
N LEU A 193 -10.97 11.62 10.36
CA LEU A 193 -10.54 11.47 8.97
C LEU A 193 -9.64 12.65 8.60
N LEU A 194 -8.48 12.36 8.04
CA LEU A 194 -7.56 13.34 7.47
C LEU A 194 -7.64 13.29 5.96
N LEU A 195 -7.83 14.44 5.32
CA LEU A 195 -7.81 14.62 3.86
C LEU A 195 -6.74 15.62 3.48
N ASP A 196 -5.92 15.26 2.50
CA ASP A 196 -4.83 16.12 2.04
C ASP A 196 -4.28 15.60 0.70
N ASP A 197 -3.53 16.40 -0.03
CA ASP A 197 -2.86 15.99 -1.24
C ASP A 197 -1.40 16.38 -1.31
N THR A 198 -0.69 15.84 -2.28
CA THR A 198 0.67 16.24 -2.59
C THR A 198 0.97 16.13 -4.06
N GLY A 199 1.67 17.12 -4.59
CA GLY A 199 2.22 17.06 -5.93
C GLY A 199 3.32 16.00 -6.05
N VAL A 200 3.18 15.10 -7.00
CA VAL A 200 4.16 14.07 -7.33
C VAL A 200 4.82 14.39 -8.66
N ARG A 201 6.14 14.40 -8.71
CA ARG A 201 6.89 14.66 -9.95
C ARG A 201 6.70 13.50 -10.94
N ALA A 202 5.98 13.76 -12.02
CA ALA A 202 5.81 12.84 -13.13
C ALA A 202 5.69 13.61 -14.45
N GLY A 203 6.42 13.19 -15.45
CA GLY A 203 6.38 13.83 -16.77
C GLY A 203 5.49 13.08 -17.74
N ASP A 204 4.62 13.80 -18.43
CA ASP A 204 4.02 13.33 -19.67
C ASP A 204 4.66 14.10 -20.83
N PRO A 205 5.46 13.43 -21.68
CA PRO A 205 6.12 14.07 -22.81
C PRO A 205 5.14 14.70 -23.82
N LYS A 206 3.89 14.19 -23.85
CA LYS A 206 2.86 14.64 -24.80
C LYS A 206 2.17 15.93 -24.33
N THR A 207 1.90 16.04 -23.04
CA THR A 207 1.16 17.17 -22.47
C THR A 207 2.05 18.22 -21.83
N ARG A 208 3.37 17.98 -21.72
CA ARG A 208 4.35 18.79 -20.99
C ARG A 208 4.00 19.03 -19.50
N LYS A 209 3.07 18.25 -18.94
CA LYS A 209 2.78 18.29 -17.51
C LYS A 209 3.95 17.71 -16.72
N ASN A 210 4.38 18.42 -15.66
CA ASN A 210 5.52 18.05 -14.84
C ASN A 210 5.10 17.53 -13.45
N GLY A 211 3.85 17.19 -13.24
CA GLY A 211 3.34 16.68 -11.97
C GLY A 211 1.97 16.04 -12.11
N VAL A 212 1.64 15.24 -11.13
CA VAL A 212 0.31 14.69 -10.88
C VAL A 212 0.04 14.77 -9.38
N GLU A 213 -1.21 14.95 -9.00
CA GLU A 213 -1.64 15.01 -7.61
C GLU A 213 -1.92 13.61 -7.08
N LEU A 214 -1.42 13.36 -5.87
CA LEU A 214 -1.72 12.19 -5.06
C LEU A 214 -2.65 12.63 -3.94
N HIS A 215 -3.94 12.28 -4.04
CA HIS A 215 -4.90 12.53 -2.98
C HIS A 215 -4.89 11.36 -2.00
N LEU A 216 -4.92 11.67 -0.72
CA LEU A 216 -4.90 10.69 0.36
C LEU A 216 -6.00 10.95 1.38
N ALA A 217 -6.61 9.86 1.85
CA ALA A 217 -7.54 9.85 2.96
C ALA A 217 -7.05 8.86 4.02
N VAL A 218 -6.80 9.35 5.24
CA VAL A 218 -6.31 8.54 6.35
C VAL A 218 -7.23 8.68 7.54
N GLY A 219 -7.77 7.57 8.04
CA GLY A 219 -8.53 7.49 9.26
C GLY A 219 -7.63 7.26 10.48
N LEU A 220 -7.78 8.07 11.52
CA LEU A 220 -7.18 7.81 12.82
C LEU A 220 -8.18 7.01 13.64
N VAL A 221 -7.82 5.76 14.03
CA VAL A 221 -8.75 4.82 14.66
C VAL A 221 -8.51 4.63 16.15
N ALA A 222 -7.28 4.81 16.61
CA ALA A 222 -6.94 4.70 18.02
C ALA A 222 -5.67 5.49 18.36
N ARG A 223 -5.56 5.86 19.65
CA ARG A 223 -4.34 6.41 20.25
C ARG A 223 -4.07 5.72 21.57
N ARG A 224 -2.83 5.32 21.78
CA ARG A 224 -2.39 4.66 23.02
C ARG A 224 -1.01 5.14 23.41
N ARG A 225 -0.67 4.95 24.70
CA ARG A 225 0.71 5.14 25.17
C ARG A 225 1.40 3.78 25.25
N GLU A 226 2.51 3.68 24.55
CA GLU A 226 3.39 2.51 24.58
C GLU A 226 4.81 2.98 24.95
N ALA A 227 5.37 2.45 26.04
CA ALA A 227 6.70 2.83 26.53
C ALA A 227 6.93 4.35 26.65
N GLY A 228 5.94 5.10 27.16
CA GLY A 228 6.02 6.56 27.31
C GLY A 228 5.79 7.37 26.04
N ARG A 229 5.67 6.73 24.89
CA ARG A 229 5.41 7.38 23.60
C ARG A 229 3.93 7.31 23.24
N VAL A 230 3.46 8.36 22.56
CA VAL A 230 2.11 8.36 21.98
C VAL A 230 2.16 7.66 20.62
N VAL A 231 1.37 6.61 20.49
CA VAL A 231 1.21 5.86 19.23
C VAL A 231 -0.20 6.10 18.71
N VAL A 232 -0.30 6.59 17.48
CA VAL A 232 -1.57 6.76 16.78
C VAL A 232 -1.70 5.66 15.74
N GLU A 233 -2.79 4.92 15.83
CA GLU A 233 -3.16 3.92 14.84
C GLU A 233 -3.89 4.60 13.70
N ALA A 234 -3.34 4.51 12.50
CA ALA A 234 -3.89 5.11 11.31
C ALA A 234 -4.19 4.04 10.24
N ARG A 235 -5.26 4.26 9.47
CA ARG A 235 -5.71 3.42 8.36
C ARG A 235 -5.77 4.25 7.09
N LEU A 236 -5.22 3.74 6.01
CA LEU A 236 -5.42 4.34 4.70
C LEU A 236 -6.84 3.99 4.22
N LEU A 237 -7.68 4.99 4.07
CA LEU A 237 -9.08 4.84 3.64
C LEU A 237 -9.27 5.14 2.16
N GLY A 238 -8.38 5.93 1.57
CA GLY A 238 -8.44 6.25 0.16
C GLY A 238 -7.10 6.72 -0.38
N ALA A 239 -6.80 6.33 -1.60
CA ALA A 239 -5.69 6.87 -2.38
C ALA A 239 -6.06 6.90 -3.86
N THR A 240 -5.90 8.06 -4.49
CA THR A 240 -6.06 8.25 -5.95
C THR A 240 -4.87 9.06 -6.47
N LEU A 241 -4.45 8.82 -7.71
CA LEU A 241 -3.35 9.56 -8.33
C LEU A 241 -3.73 10.04 -9.71
N GLY A 242 -3.65 11.36 -9.92
CA GLY A 242 -4.00 12.03 -11.18
C GLY A 242 -5.49 11.91 -11.52
N GLU A 243 -6.34 11.80 -10.51
CA GLU A 243 -7.79 11.81 -10.59
C GLU A 243 -8.31 13.04 -9.83
N SER A 244 -9.57 13.42 -10.04
CA SER A 244 -10.19 14.51 -9.30
C SER A 244 -10.61 14.10 -7.90
N TRP A 245 -10.83 15.06 -7.02
CA TRP A 245 -11.37 14.84 -5.68
C TRP A 245 -12.73 14.14 -5.70
N SER A 246 -13.54 14.30 -6.75
CA SER A 246 -14.80 13.54 -6.90
C SER A 246 -14.58 12.02 -7.03
N ALA A 247 -13.41 11.56 -7.48
CA ALA A 247 -13.07 10.14 -7.44
C ALA A 247 -12.80 9.67 -6.01
N MET A 248 -12.19 10.51 -5.17
CA MET A 248 -12.00 10.23 -3.74
C MET A 248 -13.36 10.22 -3.01
N ALA A 249 -14.27 11.16 -3.30
CA ALA A 249 -15.61 11.19 -2.72
C ALA A 249 -16.33 9.85 -2.88
N ARG A 250 -16.31 9.29 -4.11
CA ARG A 250 -16.93 7.97 -4.38
C ARG A 250 -16.29 6.81 -3.59
N LEU A 251 -15.01 6.90 -3.26
CA LEU A 251 -14.37 5.89 -2.42
C LEU A 251 -14.80 6.00 -0.95
N LEU A 252 -15.11 7.21 -0.50
CA LEU A 252 -15.38 7.53 0.90
C LEU A 252 -16.87 7.63 1.24
N GLU A 253 -17.79 7.46 0.29
CA GLU A 253 -19.24 7.66 0.48
C GLU A 253 -19.85 6.84 1.63
N GLN A 254 -19.27 5.68 1.94
CA GLN A 254 -19.70 4.82 3.04
C GLN A 254 -18.97 5.08 4.36
N VAL A 255 -17.93 5.89 4.35
CA VAL A 255 -17.16 6.23 5.55
C VAL A 255 -17.96 7.20 6.43
N ARG A 256 -17.91 7.00 7.73
CA ARG A 256 -18.61 7.82 8.74
C ARG A 256 -17.57 8.38 9.72
N PRO A 257 -17.02 9.55 9.42
CA PRO A 257 -16.06 10.21 10.31
C PRO A 257 -16.78 10.98 11.43
N GLY A 258 -16.18 10.94 12.63
CA GLY A 258 -16.61 11.79 13.73
C GLY A 258 -16.12 13.24 13.60
N LEU A 259 -14.97 13.43 12.93
CA LEU A 259 -14.35 14.71 12.60
C LEU A 259 -13.57 14.57 11.29
N VAL A 260 -13.64 15.56 10.41
CA VAL A 260 -12.79 15.64 9.22
C VAL A 260 -11.77 16.77 9.38
N ILE A 261 -10.50 16.50 9.14
CA ILE A 261 -9.45 17.53 9.13
C ILE A 261 -8.98 17.72 7.68
N VAL A 262 -9.04 18.96 7.22
CA VAL A 262 -8.67 19.37 5.85
C VAL A 262 -7.56 20.41 5.88
N ASP A 263 -6.74 20.47 4.85
CA ASP A 263 -5.70 21.50 4.70
C ASP A 263 -6.29 22.88 4.38
N GLY A 264 -7.56 22.94 3.94
CA GLY A 264 -8.38 24.10 3.63
C GLY A 264 -8.31 24.55 2.19
N GLU A 265 -7.88 23.70 1.32
CA GLU A 265 -8.24 23.85 -0.09
C GLU A 265 -9.76 23.75 -0.22
N GLU A 266 -10.38 24.68 -0.98
CA GLU A 266 -11.83 24.76 -1.17
C GLU A 266 -12.38 23.42 -1.69
N ALA A 267 -11.72 22.84 -2.69
CA ALA A 267 -12.12 21.56 -3.28
C ALA A 267 -12.18 20.40 -2.27
N ILE A 268 -11.28 20.38 -1.28
CA ILE A 268 -11.26 19.36 -0.23
C ILE A 268 -12.35 19.63 0.81
N THR A 269 -12.56 20.88 1.14
CA THR A 269 -13.60 21.30 2.09
C THR A 269 -14.99 21.01 1.52
N ASP A 270 -15.24 21.37 0.26
CA ASP A 270 -16.49 21.09 -0.44
C ASP A 270 -16.76 19.59 -0.55
N LEU A 271 -15.73 18.81 -0.92
CA LEU A 271 -15.83 17.36 -0.93
C LEU A 271 -16.23 16.81 0.44
N ALA A 272 -15.63 17.33 1.53
CA ALA A 272 -15.96 16.87 2.88
C ALA A 272 -17.43 17.17 3.23
N VAL A 273 -17.93 18.36 2.88
CA VAL A 273 -19.34 18.74 3.08
C VAL A 273 -20.28 17.88 2.23
N GLU A 274 -19.97 17.71 0.95
CA GLU A 274 -20.79 16.93 0.03
C GLU A 274 -20.85 15.45 0.38
N THR A 275 -19.70 14.86 0.79
CA THR A 275 -19.61 13.42 1.06
C THR A 275 -20.17 13.04 2.42
N PHE A 276 -19.89 13.85 3.47
CA PHE A 276 -20.21 13.49 4.86
C PHE A 276 -21.37 14.30 5.44
N GLY A 277 -21.85 15.30 4.71
CA GLY A 277 -22.95 16.17 5.11
C GLY A 277 -22.54 17.28 6.09
N THR A 278 -23.37 18.31 6.18
CA THR A 278 -23.13 19.53 6.96
C THR A 278 -23.10 19.32 8.48
N LYS A 279 -23.54 18.15 8.97
CA LYS A 279 -23.50 17.80 10.41
C LYS A 279 -22.16 17.24 10.85
N THR A 280 -21.34 16.79 9.93
CA THR A 280 -20.00 16.28 10.25
C THR A 280 -19.07 17.47 10.52
N PRO A 281 -18.46 17.56 11.71
CA PRO A 281 -17.54 18.65 12.01
C PRO A 281 -16.33 18.64 11.09
N ILE A 282 -15.99 19.81 10.55
CA ILE A 282 -14.78 19.99 9.72
C ILE A 282 -13.83 20.91 10.46
N GLN A 283 -12.61 20.46 10.70
CA GLN A 283 -11.53 21.21 11.31
C GLN A 283 -10.50 21.61 10.25
N ARG A 284 -10.18 22.87 10.22
CA ARG A 284 -9.02 23.38 9.47
C ARG A 284 -7.72 22.85 10.09
N CYS A 285 -6.83 22.27 9.31
CA CYS A 285 -5.49 21.91 9.76
C CYS A 285 -4.74 23.16 10.24
N LEU A 286 -4.47 23.25 11.53
CA LEU A 286 -3.85 24.44 12.11
C LEU A 286 -2.42 24.64 11.61
N PHE A 287 -1.68 23.57 11.40
CA PHE A 287 -0.33 23.64 10.84
C PHE A 287 -0.33 24.26 9.41
N HIS A 288 -1.26 23.86 8.55
CA HIS A 288 -1.40 24.44 7.22
C HIS A 288 -1.89 25.89 7.31
N LEU A 289 -2.80 26.21 8.21
CA LEU A 289 -3.30 27.56 8.40
C LEU A 289 -2.16 28.52 8.76
N GLU A 290 -1.35 28.18 9.75
CA GLU A 290 -0.20 28.99 10.17
C GLU A 290 0.85 29.15 9.07
N ARG A 291 1.26 28.03 8.45
CA ARG A 291 2.27 28.02 7.40
C ARG A 291 1.85 28.79 6.16
N GLN A 292 0.60 28.62 5.72
CA GLN A 292 0.08 29.30 4.52
C GLN A 292 -0.12 30.79 4.77
N THR A 293 -0.57 31.20 5.97
CA THR A 293 -0.67 32.61 6.35
C THR A 293 0.68 33.31 6.20
N ARG A 294 1.75 32.72 6.78
CA ARG A 294 3.12 33.23 6.64
C ARG A 294 3.57 33.27 5.18
N TRP A 295 3.33 32.19 4.43
CA TRP A 295 3.74 32.09 3.03
C TRP A 295 3.03 33.14 2.17
N MET A 296 1.73 33.34 2.34
CA MET A 296 0.97 34.38 1.61
C MET A 296 1.47 35.77 1.94
N ALA A 297 1.60 36.08 3.23
CA ALA A 297 2.14 37.37 3.67
C ALA A 297 3.53 37.65 3.07
N ARG A 298 4.41 36.64 3.06
CA ARG A 298 5.79 36.77 2.57
C ARG A 298 5.91 36.88 1.07
N TYR A 299 5.21 36.02 0.32
CA TYR A 299 5.46 35.83 -1.12
C TYR A 299 4.39 36.45 -2.01
N LEU A 300 3.15 36.49 -1.59
CA LEU A 300 2.05 37.10 -2.36
C LEU A 300 1.90 38.59 -1.99
N ASP A 301 1.86 38.88 -0.71
CA ASP A 301 1.71 40.25 -0.20
C ASP A 301 3.06 41.00 -0.10
N ARG A 302 4.19 40.27 -0.27
CA ARG A 302 5.56 40.81 -0.29
C ARG A 302 5.98 41.55 0.99
N LEU A 303 5.43 41.15 2.13
CA LEU A 303 5.85 41.71 3.42
C LEU A 303 7.29 41.32 3.77
N PRO A 304 7.98 42.08 4.62
CA PRO A 304 9.24 41.70 5.24
C PRO A 304 9.13 40.35 5.96
N ALA A 305 10.24 39.60 6.04
CA ALA A 305 10.22 38.24 6.59
C ALA A 305 9.82 38.22 8.07
N ASP A 306 10.35 39.18 8.83
CA ASP A 306 10.05 39.37 10.25
C ASP A 306 8.57 39.69 10.51
N VAL A 307 7.95 40.52 9.68
CA VAL A 307 6.51 40.81 9.78
C VAL A 307 5.67 39.61 9.46
N ALA A 308 6.03 38.82 8.42
CA ALA A 308 5.33 37.60 8.10
C ALA A 308 5.51 36.53 9.20
N ASP A 309 6.69 36.42 9.80
CA ASP A 309 6.98 35.53 10.93
C ASP A 309 6.21 35.97 12.19
N GLU A 310 6.05 37.25 12.45
CA GLU A 310 5.23 37.76 13.55
C GLU A 310 3.76 37.44 13.37
N LEU A 311 3.19 37.60 12.16
CA LEU A 311 1.80 37.20 11.90
C LEU A 311 1.59 35.73 12.18
N GLN A 312 2.51 34.87 11.76
CA GLN A 312 2.46 33.43 12.07
C GLN A 312 2.53 33.17 13.57
N ALA A 313 3.46 33.81 14.29
CA ALA A 313 3.64 33.62 15.73
C ALA A 313 2.40 34.05 16.51
N ARG A 314 1.81 35.19 16.20
CA ARG A 314 0.55 35.67 16.81
C ARG A 314 -0.60 34.70 16.55
N LEU A 315 -0.72 34.17 15.32
CA LEU A 315 -1.72 33.15 15.00
C LEU A 315 -1.50 31.88 15.84
N HIS A 316 -0.26 31.43 15.94
CA HIS A 316 0.11 30.26 16.74
C HIS A 316 -0.24 30.41 18.22
N GLU A 317 0.13 31.55 18.83
CA GLU A 317 -0.21 31.86 20.23
C GLU A 317 -1.71 31.87 20.45
N LEU A 318 -2.47 32.56 19.60
CA LEU A 318 -3.92 32.62 19.66
C LEU A 318 -4.59 31.25 19.60
N LEU A 319 -4.16 30.41 18.65
CA LEU A 319 -4.70 29.07 18.51
C LEU A 319 -4.32 28.16 19.69
N THR A 320 -3.12 28.32 20.23
CA THR A 320 -2.65 27.61 21.42
C THR A 320 -3.41 28.03 22.67
N ASP A 321 -3.68 29.32 22.84
CA ASP A 321 -4.45 29.84 23.96
C ASP A 321 -5.91 29.41 23.88
N ALA A 322 -6.53 29.50 22.69
CA ALA A 322 -7.88 29.01 22.46
C ALA A 322 -8.01 27.52 22.84
N TYR A 323 -7.00 26.75 22.47
CA TYR A 323 -6.92 25.33 22.76
C TYR A 323 -6.74 25.04 24.27
N SER A 324 -5.94 25.83 24.95
CA SER A 324 -5.59 25.66 26.37
C SER A 324 -6.70 26.11 27.31
N THR A 325 -7.34 27.24 26.99
CA THR A 325 -8.35 27.88 27.84
C THR A 325 -9.77 27.43 27.53
N GLY A 326 -10.05 27.05 26.29
CA GLY A 326 -11.41 26.79 25.80
C GLY A 326 -12.26 28.07 25.66
N ASP A 327 -11.68 29.26 25.86
CA ASP A 327 -12.40 30.54 25.71
C ASP A 327 -12.52 30.94 24.23
N LEU A 328 -13.54 30.36 23.60
CA LEU A 328 -13.82 30.60 22.19
C LEU A 328 -14.16 32.06 21.89
N LYS A 329 -14.84 32.77 22.81
CA LYS A 329 -15.24 34.16 22.60
C LYS A 329 -14.02 35.06 22.47
N THR A 330 -13.09 34.97 23.38
CA THR A 330 -11.83 35.72 23.36
C THR A 330 -10.99 35.32 22.16
N ALA A 331 -10.91 34.02 21.84
CA ALA A 331 -10.16 33.52 20.70
C ALA A 331 -10.68 34.05 19.36
N VAL A 332 -11.98 34.04 19.13
CA VAL A 332 -12.59 34.58 17.89
C VAL A 332 -12.38 36.09 17.79
N ALA A 333 -12.52 36.84 18.90
CA ALA A 333 -12.25 38.28 18.89
C ALA A 333 -10.78 38.58 18.53
N ALA A 334 -9.83 37.86 19.14
CA ALA A 334 -8.41 37.97 18.81
C ALA A 334 -8.08 37.58 17.35
N TYR A 335 -8.78 36.55 16.84
CA TYR A 335 -8.63 36.13 15.46
C TYR A 335 -9.09 37.20 14.47
N ASN A 336 -10.22 37.83 14.74
CA ASN A 336 -10.70 38.95 13.91
C ASN A 336 -9.71 40.14 13.97
N THR A 337 -9.20 40.47 15.16
CA THR A 337 -8.16 41.51 15.31
C THR A 337 -6.89 41.17 14.50
N LEU A 338 -6.52 39.89 14.42
CA LEU A 338 -5.39 39.47 13.61
C LEU A 338 -5.67 39.67 12.11
N ILE A 339 -6.89 39.40 11.65
CA ILE A 339 -7.32 39.67 10.25
C ILE A 339 -7.20 41.16 9.95
N ASP A 340 -7.74 42.02 10.83
CA ASP A 340 -7.68 43.46 10.67
C ASP A 340 -6.23 43.99 10.69
N THR A 341 -5.39 43.37 11.53
CA THR A 341 -3.93 43.68 11.55
C THR A 341 -3.26 43.31 10.23
N ALA A 342 -3.56 42.11 9.69
CA ALA A 342 -3.02 41.65 8.41
C ALA A 342 -3.43 42.64 7.27
N GLU A 343 -4.69 43.09 7.27
CA GLU A 343 -5.14 44.11 6.30
C GLU A 343 -4.45 45.43 6.43
N SER A 344 -4.28 45.94 7.67
CA SER A 344 -3.59 47.19 7.93
C SER A 344 -2.12 47.20 7.49
N LEU A 345 -1.50 46.00 7.50
CA LEU A 345 -0.15 45.77 7.00
C LEU A 345 -0.08 45.59 5.48
N GLY A 346 -1.22 45.59 4.78
CA GLY A 346 -1.31 45.33 3.34
C GLY A 346 -1.23 43.85 2.96
N ALA A 347 -1.39 42.95 3.92
CA ALA A 347 -1.35 41.50 3.70
C ALA A 347 -2.74 40.95 3.25
N ALA A 348 -3.23 41.42 2.11
CA ALA A 348 -4.57 41.13 1.64
C ALA A 348 -4.84 39.64 1.38
N HIS A 349 -3.85 38.90 0.83
CA HIS A 349 -3.98 37.45 0.60
C HIS A 349 -3.97 36.68 1.93
N ALA A 350 -3.11 37.03 2.87
CA ALA A 350 -3.09 36.41 4.20
C ALA A 350 -4.40 36.70 4.97
N ALA A 351 -4.92 37.93 4.92
CA ALA A 351 -6.19 38.28 5.55
C ALA A 351 -7.38 37.51 4.94
N THR A 352 -7.42 37.40 3.61
CA THR A 352 -8.46 36.61 2.92
C THR A 352 -8.37 35.14 3.31
N HIS A 353 -7.16 34.59 3.36
CA HIS A 353 -6.94 33.21 3.80
C HIS A 353 -7.45 32.95 5.23
N LEU A 354 -7.16 33.86 6.15
CA LEU A 354 -7.64 33.77 7.53
C LEU A 354 -9.17 33.84 7.58
N ARG A 355 -9.80 34.77 6.83
CA ARG A 355 -11.28 34.85 6.77
C ARG A 355 -11.92 33.55 6.26
N ASN A 356 -11.39 32.99 5.18
CA ASN A 356 -11.91 31.72 4.63
C ASN A 356 -11.76 30.56 5.61
N ALA A 357 -10.72 30.59 6.45
CA ALA A 357 -10.49 29.56 7.45
C ALA A 357 -11.36 29.71 8.72
N ALA A 358 -11.92 30.90 8.98
CA ALA A 358 -12.59 31.22 10.25
C ALA A 358 -13.70 30.24 10.64
N ALA A 359 -14.51 29.78 9.66
CA ALA A 359 -15.60 28.84 9.89
C ALA A 359 -15.14 27.48 10.48
N HIS A 360 -13.90 27.07 10.19
CA HIS A 360 -13.38 25.75 10.55
C HIS A 360 -12.12 25.80 11.43
N ALA A 361 -11.62 26.99 11.76
CA ALA A 361 -10.39 27.14 12.55
C ALA A 361 -10.57 26.68 14.01
N PHE A 362 -11.77 26.84 14.58
CA PHE A 362 -12.07 26.58 15.97
C PHE A 362 -13.03 25.41 16.19
N THR A 363 -13.20 24.52 15.24
CA THR A 363 -14.09 23.35 15.33
C THR A 363 -13.76 22.48 16.54
N PHE A 364 -12.48 22.37 16.90
CA PHE A 364 -12.01 21.66 18.10
C PHE A 364 -12.62 22.21 19.40
N ALA A 365 -12.93 23.50 19.48
CA ALA A 365 -13.53 24.13 20.66
C ALA A 365 -15.08 24.02 20.63
N THR A 366 -15.69 24.08 19.44
CA THR A 366 -17.16 23.98 19.28
C THR A 366 -17.66 22.53 19.32
N HIS A 367 -16.80 21.57 18.98
CA HIS A 367 -17.11 20.14 18.94
C HIS A 367 -16.09 19.31 19.77
N PRO A 368 -15.95 19.55 21.07
CA PRO A 368 -14.91 18.92 21.89
C PRO A 368 -15.05 17.40 21.97
N GLN A 369 -16.27 16.85 21.77
CA GLN A 369 -16.52 15.42 21.73
C GLN A 369 -15.83 14.73 20.56
N ALA A 370 -15.63 15.41 19.44
CA ALA A 370 -14.94 14.85 18.28
C ALA A 370 -13.48 14.48 18.59
N GLY A 371 -12.82 15.30 19.42
CA GLY A 371 -11.47 14.99 19.90
C GLY A 371 -11.42 13.84 20.92
N ARG A 372 -12.45 13.68 21.75
CA ARG A 372 -12.52 12.61 22.76
C ARG A 372 -12.61 11.21 22.16
N LEU A 373 -13.14 11.07 20.96
CA LEU A 373 -13.26 9.78 20.28
C LEU A 373 -11.91 9.08 20.09
N LEU A 374 -10.81 9.85 19.95
CA LEU A 374 -9.46 9.30 19.85
C LEU A 374 -8.73 9.18 21.19
N PHE A 375 -9.04 10.08 22.13
CA PHE A 375 -8.13 10.38 23.24
C PHE A 375 -8.73 10.09 24.62
N GLY A 376 -10.01 9.71 24.69
CA GLY A 376 -10.73 9.62 25.96
C GLY A 376 -10.88 10.98 26.66
N ASP A 377 -11.33 10.98 27.91
CA ASP A 377 -11.73 12.21 28.62
C ASP A 377 -10.61 13.24 28.90
N LYS A 378 -9.34 12.83 28.77
CA LYS A 378 -8.17 13.68 29.03
C LYS A 378 -7.30 13.94 27.79
N GLY A 379 -7.76 13.53 26.62
CA GLY A 379 -6.98 13.68 25.38
C GLY A 379 -7.17 15.02 24.72
N ARG A 380 -6.11 15.51 24.07
CA ARG A 380 -6.19 16.66 23.18
C ARG A 380 -6.63 16.20 21.80
N PRO A 381 -7.57 16.90 21.12
CA PRO A 381 -7.97 16.53 19.77
C PRO A 381 -6.80 16.66 18.78
N GLU A 382 -6.82 15.89 17.70
CA GLU A 382 -5.90 16.11 16.60
C GLU A 382 -6.31 17.38 15.85
N LEU A 383 -5.36 18.22 15.54
CA LEU A 383 -5.61 19.53 14.90
C LEU A 383 -4.82 19.70 13.60
N ALA A 384 -4.10 18.66 13.19
CA ALA A 384 -3.21 18.74 12.05
C ALA A 384 -3.17 17.45 11.23
N THR A 385 -2.84 17.58 9.95
CA THR A 385 -2.63 16.47 9.02
C THR A 385 -1.21 15.85 9.12
N GLY A 386 -0.51 16.03 10.24
CA GLY A 386 0.88 15.60 10.42
C GLY A 386 1.15 14.11 10.15
N VAL A 387 0.16 13.25 10.35
CA VAL A 387 0.25 11.83 9.96
C VAL A 387 0.28 11.69 8.45
N LEU A 388 -0.60 12.41 7.73
CA LEU A 388 -0.64 12.42 6.26
C LEU A 388 0.65 12.98 5.67
N GLU A 389 1.18 14.07 6.23
CA GLU A 389 2.45 14.65 5.76
C GLU A 389 3.62 13.65 5.85
N ARG A 390 3.64 12.79 6.87
CA ARG A 390 4.64 11.72 6.94
C ARG A 390 4.47 10.70 5.82
N VAL A 391 3.23 10.31 5.53
CA VAL A 391 2.92 9.40 4.42
C VAL A 391 3.38 10.04 3.11
N MET A 392 3.03 11.28 2.87
CA MET A 392 3.41 12.04 1.67
C MET A 392 4.91 12.19 1.53
N ARG A 393 5.61 12.58 2.60
CA ARG A 393 7.07 12.69 2.61
C ARG A 393 7.75 11.36 2.26
N GLU A 394 7.21 10.25 2.74
CA GLU A 394 7.73 8.94 2.40
C GLU A 394 7.48 8.59 0.93
N MET A 395 6.32 8.96 0.38
CA MET A 395 6.04 8.78 -1.05
C MET A 395 7.01 9.64 -1.88
N ASN A 396 7.17 10.91 -1.52
CA ASN A 396 8.02 11.86 -2.23
C ASN A 396 9.51 11.51 -2.16
N ARG A 397 10.00 10.90 -1.08
CA ARG A 397 11.38 10.38 -1.03
C ARG A 397 11.72 9.48 -2.23
N ARG A 398 10.76 8.73 -2.72
CA ARG A 398 10.98 7.83 -3.87
C ARG A 398 10.81 8.53 -5.20
N THR A 399 9.99 9.56 -5.29
CA THR A 399 9.71 10.30 -6.53
C THR A 399 10.68 11.44 -6.78
N ASP A 400 11.30 12.01 -5.73
CA ASP A 400 12.17 13.17 -5.83
C ASP A 400 13.64 12.86 -6.15
N VAL A 401 14.03 11.60 -6.24
CA VAL A 401 15.42 11.17 -6.50
C VAL A 401 15.85 11.28 -7.97
N GLY A 402 15.57 12.40 -8.64
CA GLY A 402 16.15 12.70 -9.96
C GLY A 402 15.73 11.80 -11.12
N VAL A 403 14.80 10.89 -10.91
CA VAL A 403 14.29 9.98 -11.93
C VAL A 403 13.10 10.60 -12.65
N ARG A 404 13.14 10.63 -13.98
CA ARG A 404 11.96 11.02 -14.78
C ARG A 404 10.96 9.88 -14.76
N TRP A 405 9.87 10.06 -14.01
CA TRP A 405 8.77 9.14 -13.99
C TRP A 405 7.77 9.39 -15.11
N SER A 406 7.30 8.35 -15.76
CA SER A 406 6.05 8.42 -16.54
C SER A 406 4.86 8.32 -15.54
N ILE A 407 3.74 8.97 -15.88
CA ILE A 407 2.53 8.93 -15.03
C ILE A 407 2.10 7.48 -14.69
N PRO A 408 2.01 6.53 -15.65
CA PRO A 408 1.71 5.15 -15.30
C PRO A 408 2.77 4.50 -14.42
N GLY A 409 4.04 4.84 -14.60
CA GLY A 409 5.14 4.29 -13.80
C GLY A 409 5.10 4.73 -12.35
N VAL A 410 4.90 6.02 -12.10
CA VAL A 410 4.79 6.55 -10.73
C VAL A 410 3.50 6.07 -10.07
N ARG A 411 2.38 6.03 -10.79
CA ARG A 411 1.11 5.49 -10.28
C ARG A 411 1.31 4.07 -9.77
N GLY A 412 1.82 3.17 -10.62
CA GLY A 412 2.01 1.76 -10.23
C GLY A 412 2.92 1.61 -9.01
N MET A 413 4.04 2.34 -8.97
CA MET A 413 4.97 2.29 -7.85
C MET A 413 4.35 2.82 -6.54
N LEU A 414 3.70 3.98 -6.58
CA LEU A 414 3.11 4.59 -5.39
C LEU A 414 1.91 3.78 -4.86
N MET A 415 1.04 3.29 -5.74
CA MET A 415 -0.11 2.47 -5.32
C MET A 415 0.34 1.16 -4.68
N VAL A 416 1.40 0.51 -5.19
CA VAL A 416 2.00 -0.66 -4.52
C VAL A 416 2.60 -0.27 -3.17
N LYS A 417 3.32 0.86 -3.09
CA LYS A 417 3.95 1.31 -1.85
C LYS A 417 2.91 1.60 -0.77
N LEU A 418 1.87 2.34 -1.10
CA LEU A 418 0.76 2.66 -0.20
C LEU A 418 0.03 1.41 0.26
N ALA A 419 -0.35 0.54 -0.68
CA ALA A 419 -1.07 -0.68 -0.35
C ALA A 419 -0.25 -1.61 0.56
N ARG A 420 1.05 -1.79 0.29
CA ARG A 420 1.93 -2.61 1.14
C ARG A 420 2.08 -2.07 2.55
N LYS A 421 2.19 -0.77 2.68
CA LYS A 421 2.57 -0.16 3.96
C LYS A 421 1.38 0.22 4.83
N TYR A 422 0.29 0.67 4.21
CA TYR A 422 -0.80 1.32 4.90
C TYR A 422 -2.15 0.64 4.73
N HIS A 423 -2.29 -0.30 3.79
CA HIS A 423 -3.53 -1.01 3.52
C HIS A 423 -3.35 -2.49 3.89
N HIS A 424 -4.01 -2.96 4.90
CA HIS A 424 -3.95 -4.24 5.62
C HIS A 424 -3.58 -5.49 4.81
N GLY A 425 -2.38 -5.55 4.23
CA GLY A 425 -1.81 -6.76 3.64
C GLY A 425 -2.38 -7.22 2.30
N ARG A 426 -3.44 -6.64 1.81
CA ARG A 426 -4.05 -6.99 0.52
C ARG A 426 -3.60 -6.06 -0.59
N TRP A 427 -2.31 -5.88 -0.74
CA TRP A 427 -1.75 -5.07 -1.81
C TRP A 427 -1.67 -5.82 -3.16
N SER A 428 -1.81 -7.14 -3.15
CA SER A 428 -2.04 -7.92 -4.34
C SER A 428 -3.34 -8.71 -4.18
N THR A 429 -4.15 -8.74 -5.21
CA THR A 429 -5.40 -9.53 -5.25
C THR A 429 -5.18 -11.04 -5.07
N LYS A 430 -3.92 -11.47 -5.00
CA LYS A 430 -3.50 -12.86 -4.88
C LYS A 430 -2.82 -13.20 -3.54
N ALA A 431 -2.50 -12.20 -2.72
CA ALA A 431 -1.92 -12.40 -1.39
C ALA A 431 -3.01 -12.49 -0.32
N ALA A 432 -3.85 -13.50 -0.40
CA ALA A 432 -4.67 -13.91 0.73
C ALA A 432 -3.79 -14.77 1.65
N THR A 433 -3.40 -14.27 2.78
CA THR A 433 -2.94 -14.88 4.03
C THR A 433 -1.69 -14.22 4.57
N GLY A 434 -1.83 -13.49 5.63
CA GLY A 434 -0.74 -12.99 6.45
C GLY A 434 -1.14 -11.72 7.19
N ASP A 435 -1.22 -11.81 8.49
CA ASP A 435 -1.43 -10.67 9.38
C ASP A 435 -0.46 -9.56 9.05
N ASN A 436 -0.99 -8.45 8.54
CA ASN A 436 -0.19 -7.26 8.40
C ASN A 436 -0.28 -6.46 9.70
N PRO A 437 0.83 -6.21 10.38
CA PRO A 437 0.80 -5.44 11.61
C PRO A 437 0.25 -4.04 11.33
N ASN A 438 -0.63 -3.58 12.19
CA ASN A 438 -1.16 -2.22 12.19
C ASN A 438 -0.04 -1.20 12.00
N VAL A 439 -0.20 -0.30 11.05
CA VAL A 439 0.75 0.81 10.89
C VAL A 439 0.62 1.72 12.10
N ARG A 440 1.66 1.74 12.91
CA ARG A 440 1.73 2.55 14.11
C ARG A 440 2.67 3.73 13.87
N PHE A 441 2.17 4.93 14.09
CA PHE A 441 3.01 6.12 14.09
C PHE A 441 3.38 6.46 15.53
N SER A 442 4.66 6.60 15.78
CA SER A 442 5.17 7.16 17.04
C SER A 442 5.30 8.68 16.85
N LEU A 443 4.49 9.42 17.58
CA LEU A 443 4.68 10.86 17.73
C LEU A 443 5.77 11.04 18.80
N ALA A 444 6.88 11.69 18.44
CA ALA A 444 7.78 12.22 19.45
C ALA A 444 7.01 13.30 20.24
N ALA A 445 7.01 13.16 21.57
CA ALA A 445 6.39 14.12 22.48
C ALA A 445 7.15 15.44 22.41
#